data_19c6602c65c76e99d2b1757fe5e301db
#
_entry.id   19c6602c65c76e99d2b1757fe5e301db
#
_cell.length_a   1.000
_cell.length_b   1.000
_cell.length_c   1.000
_cell.angle_alpha   90.00
_cell.angle_beta   90.00
_cell.angle_gamma   90.00
#
_symmetry.space_group_name_H-M   'P 1'
#
loop_
_entity.id
_entity.type
_entity.pdbx_description
1 polymer ?
#
loop_
_entity_poly.entity_id
_entity_poly.type
_entity_poly.pdbx_seq_one_letter_code
_entity_poly.pdbx_strand_id
1 'polypeptide(L)'
;MAAITVKYIGLYSDLAGTTQETVEIPEEGITTKDLAIQLCEKYGPDFEHVMFEDNRTGWAAALFVDGRDAAMRTMIQDGNVLTITYRLDVG
;
A
#
# COMPACT_ATOMS: atom_id res chain seq x y z
N MET A 1 10.95 -13.50 -11.53
CA MET A 1 10.68 -12.14 -11.12
C MET A 1 9.75 -12.13 -9.92
N ALA A 2 10.00 -11.26 -8.96
CA ALA A 2 9.13 -11.18 -7.79
C ALA A 2 7.95 -10.26 -8.08
N ALA A 3 6.79 -10.64 -7.61
CA ALA A 3 5.57 -9.86 -7.80
C ALA A 3 4.60 -10.10 -6.64
N ILE A 4 3.79 -9.10 -6.39
CA ILE A 4 2.76 -9.16 -5.34
C ILE A 4 1.42 -8.75 -5.92
N THR A 5 0.36 -9.03 -5.17
CA THR A 5 -0.97 -8.52 -5.48
C THR A 5 -1.27 -7.36 -4.53
N VAL A 6 -1.72 -6.23 -5.07
CA VAL A 6 -2.18 -5.11 -4.26
C VAL A 6 -3.69 -5.00 -4.42
N LYS A 7 -4.41 -4.98 -3.31
CA LYS A 7 -5.86 -4.83 -3.29
C LYS A 7 -6.23 -3.47 -2.73
N TYR A 8 -7.09 -2.78 -3.43
CA TYR A 8 -7.57 -1.45 -3.05
C TYR A 8 -9.04 -1.52 -2.65
N ILE A 9 -9.40 -0.91 -1.55
CA ILE A 9 -10.77 -0.92 -1.04
C ILE A 9 -11.29 0.50 -0.93
N GLY A 10 -12.54 0.71 -1.37
CA GLY A 10 -13.22 2.00 -1.26
C GLY A 10 -12.54 3.12 -2.04
N LEU A 11 -12.26 4.24 -1.38
CA LEU A 11 -11.64 5.39 -2.01
C LEU A 11 -10.33 5.05 -2.71
N TYR A 12 -9.57 4.12 -2.15
CA TYR A 12 -8.28 3.73 -2.74
C TYR A 12 -8.47 3.07 -4.10
N SER A 13 -9.53 2.28 -4.28
CA SER A 13 -9.83 1.69 -5.57
C SER A 13 -10.29 2.75 -6.58
N ASP A 14 -11.03 3.76 -6.11
CA ASP A 14 -11.46 4.86 -6.98
C ASP A 14 -10.26 5.65 -7.50
N LEU A 15 -9.31 5.95 -6.63
CA LEU A 15 -8.11 6.71 -7.00
C LEU A 15 -7.15 5.90 -7.86
N ALA A 16 -7.07 4.60 -7.63
CA ALA A 16 -6.20 3.71 -8.41
C ALA A 16 -6.82 3.31 -9.74
N GLY A 17 -8.15 3.40 -9.84
CA GLY A 17 -8.87 2.98 -11.04
C GLY A 17 -9.01 1.48 -11.18
N THR A 18 -8.75 0.73 -10.12
CA THR A 18 -8.86 -0.73 -10.10
C THR A 18 -9.03 -1.21 -8.67
N THR A 19 -9.60 -2.41 -8.51
CA THR A 19 -9.75 -3.02 -7.18
C THR A 19 -8.56 -3.87 -6.79
N GLN A 20 -7.76 -4.30 -7.76
CA GLN A 20 -6.51 -5.01 -7.49
C GLN A 20 -5.61 -5.00 -8.71
N GLU A 21 -4.34 -5.17 -8.48
CA GLU A 21 -3.35 -5.27 -9.56
C GLU A 21 -2.15 -6.08 -9.10
N THR A 22 -1.39 -6.56 -10.07
CA THR A 22 -0.11 -7.23 -9.82
C THR A 22 0.99 -6.19 -9.96
N VAL A 23 1.88 -6.12 -8.98
CA VAL A 23 2.99 -5.17 -8.97
C VAL A 23 4.30 -5.94 -8.88
N GLU A 24 5.24 -5.64 -9.77
CA GLU A 24 6.58 -6.21 -9.71
C GLU A 24 7.37 -5.53 -8.61
N ILE A 25 8.15 -6.32 -7.89
CA ILE A 25 9.03 -5.83 -6.82
C ILE A 25 10.43 -6.41 -7.01
N PRO A 26 11.45 -5.85 -6.34
CA PRO A 26 12.79 -6.43 -6.37
C PRO A 26 12.80 -7.85 -5.81
N GLU A 27 13.71 -8.68 -6.30
CA GLU A 27 13.83 -10.08 -5.84
C GLU A 27 14.09 -10.17 -4.34
N GLU A 28 14.85 -9.21 -3.79
CA GLU A 28 15.15 -9.16 -2.36
C GLU A 28 13.97 -8.66 -1.51
N GLY A 29 12.87 -8.27 -2.16
CA GLY A 29 11.73 -7.70 -1.47
C GLY A 29 11.80 -6.18 -1.40
N ILE A 30 10.79 -5.58 -0.80
CA ILE A 30 10.68 -4.13 -0.67
C ILE A 30 9.95 -3.82 0.64
N THR A 31 10.29 -2.71 1.29
CA THR A 31 9.53 -2.31 2.48
C THR A 31 8.15 -1.81 2.07
N THR A 32 7.20 -1.95 2.97
CA THR A 32 5.83 -1.48 2.73
C THR A 32 5.84 0.02 2.43
N LYS A 33 6.68 0.79 3.13
CA LYS A 33 6.79 2.23 2.87
C LYS A 33 7.27 2.52 1.46
N ASP A 34 8.32 1.87 1.01
CA ASP A 34 8.87 2.12 -0.34
C ASP A 34 7.88 1.73 -1.42
N LEU A 35 7.16 0.63 -1.22
CA LEU A 35 6.12 0.23 -2.17
C LEU A 35 4.99 1.26 -2.20
N ALA A 36 4.56 1.72 -1.03
CA ALA A 36 3.51 2.75 -0.96
C ALA A 36 3.93 4.04 -1.65
N ILE A 37 5.20 4.42 -1.53
CA ILE A 37 5.74 5.59 -2.23
C ILE A 37 5.65 5.39 -3.75
N GLN A 38 6.00 4.21 -4.25
CA GLN A 38 5.87 3.91 -5.68
C GLN A 38 4.42 4.02 -6.15
N LEU A 39 3.47 3.54 -5.34
CA LEU A 39 2.06 3.65 -5.68
C LEU A 39 1.60 5.10 -5.70
N CYS A 40 2.08 5.91 -4.77
CA CYS A 40 1.77 7.34 -4.74
C CYS A 40 2.32 8.06 -5.97
N GLU A 41 3.50 7.71 -6.42
CA GLU A 41 4.07 8.27 -7.64
C GLU A 41 3.24 7.88 -8.87
N LYS A 42 2.72 6.66 -8.88
CA LYS A 42 1.91 6.16 -9.98
C LYS A 42 0.53 6.82 -10.04
N TYR A 43 -0.11 7.01 -8.89
CA TYR A 43 -1.51 7.46 -8.83
C TYR A 43 -1.68 8.93 -8.47
N GLY A 44 -0.62 9.60 -8.06
CA GLY A 44 -0.61 11.04 -7.90
C GLY A 44 -0.88 11.53 -6.48
N PRO A 45 -0.93 12.87 -6.32
CA PRO A 45 -0.98 13.49 -4.98
C PRO A 45 -2.26 13.20 -4.20
N ASP A 46 -3.39 12.98 -4.86
CA ASP A 46 -4.63 12.66 -4.15
C ASP A 46 -4.51 11.29 -3.46
N PHE A 47 -3.88 10.33 -4.14
CA PHE A 47 -3.62 9.01 -3.56
C PHE A 47 -2.65 9.12 -2.38
N GLU A 48 -1.59 9.92 -2.53
CA GLU A 48 -0.63 10.13 -1.45
C GLU A 48 -1.29 10.77 -0.22
N HIS A 49 -2.20 11.72 -0.44
CA HIS A 49 -2.87 12.43 0.64
C HIS A 49 -3.69 11.49 1.53
N VAL A 50 -4.30 10.47 0.96
CA VAL A 50 -5.10 9.50 1.74
C VAL A 50 -4.30 8.29 2.18
N MET A 51 -3.07 8.13 1.70
CA MET A 51 -2.19 7.03 2.05
C MET A 51 -1.30 7.35 3.25
N PHE A 52 -0.70 8.53 3.26
CA PHE A 52 0.29 8.94 4.26
C PHE A 52 -0.18 10.13 5.07
N GLU A 53 0.23 10.16 6.33
CA GLU A 53 0.18 11.37 7.13
C GLU A 53 1.27 12.35 6.66
N ASP A 54 1.25 13.57 7.19
CA ASP A 54 2.16 14.63 6.78
C ASP A 54 3.62 14.15 6.80
N ASN A 55 4.35 14.49 5.74
CA ASN A 55 5.77 14.14 5.58
C ASN A 55 6.03 12.63 5.62
N ARG A 56 5.01 11.82 5.31
CA ARG A 56 5.14 10.35 5.27
C ARG A 56 5.64 9.76 6.59
N THR A 57 5.23 10.37 7.70
CA THR A 57 5.65 9.93 9.04
C THR A 57 4.82 8.77 9.57
N GLY A 58 3.66 8.52 8.98
CA GLY A 58 2.76 7.44 9.37
C GLY A 58 1.76 7.14 8.27
N TRP A 59 0.95 6.10 8.50
CA TRP A 59 -0.12 5.73 7.59
C TRP A 59 -1.39 6.53 7.89
N ALA A 60 -1.97 7.16 6.89
CA ALA A 60 -3.35 7.63 6.96
C ALA A 60 -4.31 6.50 6.62
N ALA A 61 -3.84 5.50 5.90
CA ALA A 61 -4.59 4.30 5.53
C ALA A 61 -4.26 3.14 6.45
N ALA A 62 -5.05 2.06 6.38
CA ALA A 62 -4.71 0.80 7.01
C ALA A 62 -4.14 -0.12 5.94
N LEU A 63 -2.96 -0.67 6.19
CA LEU A 63 -2.28 -1.57 5.27
C LEU A 63 -2.07 -2.92 5.93
N PHE A 64 -2.37 -3.98 5.18
CA PHE A 64 -2.23 -5.36 5.66
C PHE A 64 -1.44 -6.17 4.65
N VAL A 65 -0.45 -6.91 5.13
CA VAL A 65 0.27 -7.89 4.31
C VAL A 65 -0.19 -9.27 4.73
N ASP A 66 -0.83 -9.98 3.81
CA ASP A 66 -1.39 -11.31 4.06
C ASP A 66 -2.29 -11.33 5.29
N GLY A 67 -3.09 -10.26 5.47
CA GLY A 67 -4.07 -10.16 6.55
C GLY A 67 -3.52 -9.66 7.87
N ARG A 68 -2.23 -9.30 7.94
CA ARG A 68 -1.60 -8.78 9.16
C ARG A 68 -1.24 -7.32 9.00
N ASP A 69 -1.38 -6.55 10.07
CA ASP A 69 -0.99 -5.14 10.05
C ASP A 69 0.43 -4.97 9.54
N ALA A 70 0.60 -4.07 8.59
CA ALA A 70 1.90 -3.78 8.02
C ALA A 70 2.43 -2.46 8.57
N ALA A 71 3.59 -2.52 9.22
CA ALA A 71 4.33 -1.33 9.58
C ALA A 71 5.12 -0.83 8.36
N MET A 72 5.63 0.39 8.44
CA MET A 72 6.40 0.95 7.32
C MET A 72 7.62 0.11 6.96
N ARG A 73 8.23 -0.54 7.94
CA ARG A 73 9.41 -1.38 7.73
C ARG A 73 9.10 -2.83 7.40
N THR A 74 7.82 -3.21 7.42
CA THR A 74 7.45 -4.59 7.10
C THR A 74 7.89 -4.91 5.67
N MET A 75 8.66 -5.99 5.51
CA MET A 75 9.13 -6.41 4.20
C MET A 75 8.02 -7.13 3.45
N ILE A 76 7.87 -6.77 2.20
CA ILE A 76 6.96 -7.43 1.28
C ILE A 76 7.81 -8.25 0.31
N GLN A 77 7.42 -9.49 0.10
CA GLN A 77 8.16 -10.43 -0.72
C GLN A 77 7.25 -11.10 -1.74
N ASP A 78 7.85 -11.81 -2.67
CA ASP A 78 7.14 -12.48 -3.75
C ASP A 78 5.94 -13.28 -3.21
N GLY A 79 4.81 -13.10 -3.85
CA GLY A 79 3.58 -13.82 -3.50
C GLY A 79 2.73 -13.19 -2.41
N ASN A 80 3.22 -12.15 -1.73
CA ASN A 80 2.42 -11.48 -0.71
C ASN A 80 1.22 -10.75 -1.33
N VAL A 81 0.22 -10.51 -0.49
CA VAL A 81 -0.96 -9.70 -0.84
C VAL A 81 -0.99 -8.49 0.08
N LEU A 82 -0.89 -7.31 -0.50
CA LEU A 82 -1.02 -6.05 0.24
C LEU A 82 -2.44 -5.52 0.07
N THR A 83 -3.14 -5.32 1.18
CA THR A 83 -4.49 -4.74 1.18
C THR A 83 -4.43 -3.34 1.73
N ILE A 84 -5.01 -2.39 1.01
CA ILE A 84 -5.06 -0.98 1.41
C ILE A 84 -6.52 -0.59 1.61
N THR A 85 -6.85 -0.16 2.81
CA THR A 85 -8.21 0.19 3.18
C THR A 85 -8.23 1.32 4.19
N TYR A 86 -9.41 1.65 4.68
CA TYR A 86 -9.59 2.73 5.65
C TYR A 86 -9.03 2.35 7.00
N ARG A 87 -8.40 3.32 7.64
CA ARG A 87 -8.00 3.18 9.03
C ARG A 87 -9.22 3.43 9.90
N LEU A 88 -9.58 2.45 10.73
CA LEU A 88 -10.66 2.62 11.68
C LEU A 88 -10.10 3.33 12.92
N ASP A 89 -10.49 4.60 13.04
CA ASP A 89 -10.16 5.38 14.22
C ASP A 89 -11.23 5.11 15.26
N VAL A 90 -10.92 4.25 16.21
CA VAL A 90 -11.78 4.05 17.36
C VAL A 90 -11.27 4.99 18.44
N GLY A 91 -11.58 6.24 18.24
CA GLY A 91 -11.13 7.29 19.11
C GLY A 91 -11.93 7.41 20.36
#